data_1e875090ea847a24eee56ccdb5a3f02a
#
_entry.id   1e875090ea847a24eee56ccdb5a3f02a
#
_cell.length_a   1.000
_cell.length_b   1.000
_cell.length_c   1.000
_cell.angle_alpha   90.00
_cell.angle_beta   90.00
_cell.angle_gamma   90.00
#
_symmetry.space_group_name_H-M   'P 1'
#
loop_
_entity.id
_entity.type
_entity.pdbx_description
1 polymer ?
#
loop_
_entity_poly.entity_id
_entity_poly.type
_entity_poly.pdbx_seq_one_letter_code
_entity_poly.pdbx_strand_id
1 'polypeptide(L)'
;PNDKNAYQKLENIIYEMCMVDTKDPIKSWNDYINKSKEKVKKLNDLEIKSMHYTNELGTNLTVEMPQNTLWVSAANEEHDNIIVNMPSYEIFSSPDYRKTSGIVYSSRPLIYGGGTIDEFFIEFRDGKVINYDAKVGKEILKGIIESNENACYLGEVALVNNNSPISNTKLVFGTTLFDENASCHLALGDGFSECIKN
;
A
#
# COMPACT_ATOMS: atom_id res chain seq x y z
N PRO A 1 13.99 24.71 5.99
CA PRO A 1 14.17 24.36 7.39
C PRO A 1 13.88 25.51 8.37
N ASN A 2 13.57 26.74 7.90
CA ASN A 2 13.30 27.91 8.77
C ASN A 2 11.96 28.58 8.46
N ASP A 3 10.98 27.86 7.95
CA ASP A 3 9.65 28.40 7.75
C ASP A 3 8.91 28.42 9.10
N LYS A 4 8.67 29.63 9.63
CA LYS A 4 7.93 29.81 10.90
C LYS A 4 6.51 29.24 10.87
N ASN A 5 5.97 28.97 9.69
CA ASN A 5 4.64 28.42 9.48
C ASN A 5 4.65 26.93 9.05
N ALA A 6 5.83 26.25 9.10
CA ALA A 6 5.94 24.87 8.63
C ALA A 6 4.96 23.91 9.34
N TYR A 7 4.81 24.07 10.65
CA TYR A 7 3.87 23.27 11.44
C TYR A 7 2.42 23.47 10.95
N GLN A 8 1.97 24.71 10.81
CA GLN A 8 0.62 25.03 10.35
C GLN A 8 0.38 24.55 8.92
N LYS A 9 1.39 24.61 8.05
CA LYS A 9 1.29 24.09 6.68
C LYS A 9 1.11 22.56 6.69
N LEU A 10 1.91 21.87 7.51
CA LEU A 10 1.79 20.40 7.63
C LEU A 10 0.43 20.01 8.20
N GLU A 11 -0.05 20.70 9.22
CA GLU A 11 -1.37 20.46 9.82
C GLU A 11 -2.49 20.64 8.78
N ASN A 12 -2.46 21.71 7.99
CA ASN A 12 -3.43 21.95 6.92
C ASN A 12 -3.39 20.84 5.86
N ILE A 13 -2.20 20.38 5.44
CA ILE A 13 -2.04 19.27 4.51
C ILE A 13 -2.67 17.99 5.09
N ILE A 14 -2.46 17.71 6.37
CA ILE A 14 -3.06 16.55 7.04
C ILE A 14 -4.59 16.67 7.05
N TYR A 15 -5.13 17.85 7.34
CA TYR A 15 -6.58 18.08 7.30
C TYR A 15 -7.17 17.88 5.91
N GLU A 16 -6.50 18.38 4.86
CA GLU A 16 -6.88 18.14 3.47
C GLU A 16 -6.85 16.65 3.13
N MET A 17 -5.75 15.94 3.49
CA MET A 17 -5.64 14.51 3.24
C MET A 17 -6.72 13.69 3.98
N CYS A 18 -7.12 14.10 5.17
CA CYS A 18 -8.18 13.46 5.93
C CYS A 18 -9.59 13.97 5.57
N MET A 19 -9.72 14.90 4.61
CA MET A 19 -10.98 15.53 4.20
C MET A 19 -11.76 16.17 5.37
N VAL A 20 -11.08 16.55 6.47
CA VAL A 20 -11.72 17.14 7.66
C VAL A 20 -11.89 18.65 7.55
N ASP A 21 -11.22 19.29 6.60
CA ASP A 21 -11.34 20.71 6.27
C ASP A 21 -12.47 21.01 5.28
N THR A 22 -13.17 19.96 4.77
CA THR A 22 -14.29 20.12 3.86
C THR A 22 -15.52 20.69 4.58
N LYS A 23 -16.46 21.27 3.84
CA LYS A 23 -17.69 21.82 4.40
C LYS A 23 -18.51 20.79 5.20
N ASP A 24 -18.45 19.53 4.79
CA ASP A 24 -19.13 18.39 5.42
C ASP A 24 -18.23 17.16 5.35
N PRO A 25 -17.33 16.96 6.31
CA PRO A 25 -16.40 15.83 6.35
C PRO A 25 -17.09 14.47 6.31
N ILE A 26 -18.21 14.34 7.03
CA ILE A 26 -18.96 13.08 7.08
C ILE A 26 -19.50 12.72 5.70
N LYS A 27 -20.09 13.70 5.01
CA LYS A 27 -20.57 13.50 3.64
C LYS A 27 -19.42 13.17 2.69
N SER A 28 -18.29 13.86 2.81
CA SER A 28 -17.12 13.65 1.95
C SER A 28 -16.61 12.21 2.07
N TRP A 29 -16.51 11.69 3.28
CA TRP A 29 -16.11 10.29 3.52
C TRP A 29 -17.16 9.29 3.04
N ASN A 30 -18.45 9.54 3.28
CA ASN A 30 -19.52 8.67 2.78
C ASN A 30 -19.51 8.60 1.24
N ASP A 31 -19.33 9.73 0.56
CA ASP A 31 -19.21 9.78 -0.89
C ASP A 31 -17.97 9.00 -1.39
N TYR A 32 -16.86 9.10 -0.68
CA TYR A 32 -15.65 8.32 -0.97
C TYR A 32 -15.86 6.82 -0.76
N ILE A 33 -16.43 6.41 0.37
CA ILE A 33 -16.73 5.01 0.70
C ILE A 33 -17.61 4.38 -0.38
N ASN A 34 -18.67 5.06 -0.79
CA ASN A 34 -19.57 4.56 -1.83
C ASN A 34 -18.85 4.35 -3.16
N LYS A 35 -18.00 5.31 -3.58
CA LYS A 35 -17.17 5.16 -4.78
C LYS A 35 -16.14 4.03 -4.65
N SER A 36 -15.59 3.83 -3.46
CA SER A 36 -14.66 2.74 -3.20
C SER A 36 -15.35 1.38 -3.31
N LYS A 37 -16.56 1.22 -2.73
CA LYS A 37 -17.38 0.00 -2.86
C LYS A 37 -17.68 -0.34 -4.31
N GLU A 38 -18.00 0.64 -5.16
CA GLU A 38 -18.20 0.40 -6.60
C GLU A 38 -16.92 -0.11 -7.29
N LYS A 39 -15.75 0.39 -6.92
CA LYS A 39 -14.47 -0.07 -7.46
C LYS A 39 -14.13 -1.47 -6.97
N VAL A 40 -14.31 -1.73 -5.67
CA VAL A 40 -14.14 -3.06 -5.07
C VAL A 40 -15.01 -4.09 -5.81
N LYS A 41 -16.30 -3.76 -6.02
CA LYS A 41 -17.19 -4.63 -6.78
C LYS A 41 -16.65 -4.93 -8.18
N LYS A 42 -16.21 -3.90 -8.93
CA LYS A 42 -15.64 -4.09 -10.27
C LYS A 42 -14.40 -4.98 -10.26
N LEU A 43 -13.49 -4.80 -9.29
CA LEU A 43 -12.28 -5.63 -9.18
C LEU A 43 -12.64 -7.08 -8.88
N ASN A 44 -13.62 -7.31 -8.01
CA ASN A 44 -14.11 -8.66 -7.69
C ASN A 44 -14.82 -9.32 -8.88
N ASP A 45 -15.57 -8.56 -9.68
CA ASP A 45 -16.23 -9.04 -10.89
C ASP A 45 -15.22 -9.43 -12.01
N LEU A 46 -13.99 -8.86 -11.99
CA LEU A 46 -12.94 -9.17 -12.97
C LEU A 46 -12.25 -10.52 -12.74
N GLU A 47 -12.38 -11.12 -11.56
CA GLU A 47 -11.73 -12.39 -11.20
C GLU A 47 -10.23 -12.42 -11.59
N ILE A 48 -9.50 -11.39 -11.18
CA ILE A 48 -8.09 -11.21 -11.53
C ILE A 48 -7.27 -12.39 -11.03
N LYS A 49 -6.57 -13.06 -11.95
CA LYS A 49 -5.73 -14.23 -11.66
C LYS A 49 -4.26 -13.87 -11.44
N SER A 50 -3.81 -12.82 -12.06
CA SER A 50 -2.44 -12.32 -11.91
C SER A 50 -2.36 -10.84 -12.20
N MET A 51 -1.36 -10.18 -11.62
CA MET A 51 -0.99 -8.81 -11.89
C MET A 51 0.46 -8.74 -12.33
N HIS A 52 0.74 -7.91 -13.33
CA HIS A 52 2.09 -7.69 -13.82
C HIS A 52 2.45 -6.22 -13.64
N TYR A 53 3.49 -5.97 -12.86
CA TYR A 53 3.99 -4.63 -12.55
C TYR A 53 5.23 -4.33 -13.38
N THR A 54 5.22 -3.18 -14.03
CA THR A 54 6.37 -2.63 -14.75
C THR A 54 6.52 -1.15 -14.48
N ASN A 55 7.75 -0.65 -14.46
CA ASN A 55 8.05 0.77 -14.40
C ASN A 55 9.41 1.08 -15.04
N GLU A 56 9.73 2.36 -15.16
CA GLU A 56 10.99 2.84 -15.75
C GLU A 56 12.23 2.53 -14.90
N LEU A 57 12.07 2.20 -13.62
CA LEU A 57 13.16 1.83 -12.72
C LEU A 57 13.65 0.40 -12.95
N GLY A 58 12.95 -0.39 -13.77
CA GLY A 58 13.29 -1.77 -14.07
C GLY A 58 12.43 -2.80 -13.36
N THR A 59 11.34 -2.38 -12.69
CA THR A 59 10.38 -3.33 -12.13
C THR A 59 9.80 -4.21 -13.23
N ASN A 60 9.84 -5.52 -13.00
CA ASN A 60 9.24 -6.56 -13.83
C ASN A 60 8.82 -7.71 -12.91
N LEU A 61 7.65 -7.57 -12.29
CA LEU A 61 7.14 -8.45 -11.25
C LEU A 61 5.79 -9.02 -11.64
N THR A 62 5.62 -10.32 -11.54
CA THR A 62 4.33 -10.99 -11.67
C THR A 62 3.90 -11.51 -10.31
N VAL A 63 2.67 -11.20 -9.94
CA VAL A 63 2.03 -11.64 -8.70
C VAL A 63 0.75 -12.39 -9.07
N GLU A 64 0.64 -13.66 -8.70
CA GLU A 64 -0.58 -14.43 -8.91
C GLU A 64 -1.53 -14.28 -7.70
N MET A 65 -2.83 -14.30 -8.02
CA MET A 65 -3.89 -14.18 -7.03
C MET A 65 -4.54 -15.55 -6.77
N PRO A 66 -4.96 -15.85 -5.53
CA PRO A 66 -5.73 -17.05 -5.23
C PRO A 66 -7.05 -17.09 -6.03
N GLN A 67 -7.57 -18.28 -6.29
CA GLN A 67 -8.85 -18.45 -7.02
C GLN A 67 -10.04 -17.83 -6.28
N ASN A 68 -9.97 -17.80 -4.97
CA ASN A 68 -10.99 -17.25 -4.08
C ASN A 68 -10.63 -15.85 -3.56
N THR A 69 -9.83 -15.10 -4.30
CA THR A 69 -9.47 -13.72 -4.00
C THR A 69 -10.68 -12.83 -3.80
N LEU A 70 -10.58 -11.97 -2.79
CA LEU A 70 -11.45 -10.80 -2.58
C LEU A 70 -10.59 -9.53 -2.53
N TRP A 71 -11.01 -8.53 -3.29
CA TRP A 71 -10.55 -7.17 -3.12
C TRP A 71 -11.42 -6.48 -2.08
N VAL A 72 -10.79 -5.79 -1.15
CA VAL A 72 -11.46 -5.05 -0.07
C VAL A 72 -10.92 -3.63 0.02
N SER A 73 -11.62 -2.77 0.71
CA SER A 73 -11.14 -1.43 1.07
C SER A 73 -11.28 -1.23 2.57
N ALA A 74 -10.64 -0.20 3.12
CA ALA A 74 -10.68 0.09 4.56
C ALA A 74 -12.10 0.25 5.13
N ALA A 75 -13.09 0.50 4.29
CA ALA A 75 -14.52 0.57 4.66
C ALA A 75 -15.25 -0.66 4.14
N ASN A 76 -14.96 -1.82 4.71
CA ASN A 76 -15.72 -3.04 4.40
C ASN A 76 -17.00 -3.13 5.25
N GLU A 77 -17.92 -4.00 4.81
CA GLU A 77 -19.23 -4.17 5.48
C GLU A 77 -19.11 -4.89 6.83
N GLU A 78 -18.05 -5.68 7.03
CA GLU A 78 -17.83 -6.43 8.27
C GLU A 78 -17.54 -5.53 9.47
N HIS A 79 -17.11 -4.28 9.21
CA HIS A 79 -16.79 -3.30 10.24
C HIS A 79 -17.84 -2.18 10.36
N ASP A 80 -19.11 -2.43 10.02
CA ASP A 80 -20.21 -1.45 10.12
C ASP A 80 -19.88 -0.09 9.46
N ASN A 81 -19.13 -0.12 8.35
CA ASN A 81 -18.59 1.06 7.67
C ASN A 81 -17.63 1.91 8.52
N ILE A 82 -17.03 1.36 9.54
CA ILE A 82 -15.95 2.02 10.28
C ILE A 82 -14.69 1.97 9.42
N ILE A 83 -14.05 3.12 9.23
CA ILE A 83 -12.73 3.20 8.61
C ILE A 83 -11.71 3.00 9.73
N VAL A 84 -11.04 1.84 9.73
CA VAL A 84 -10.06 1.49 10.78
C VAL A 84 -8.79 2.35 10.71
N ASN A 85 -8.43 2.81 9.50
CA ASN A 85 -7.29 3.71 9.25
C ASN A 85 -7.76 4.97 8.54
N MET A 86 -7.39 6.13 9.04
CA MET A 86 -7.75 7.42 8.43
C MET A 86 -6.49 8.29 8.26
N PRO A 87 -6.20 8.70 7.02
CA PRO A 87 -6.90 8.40 5.77
C PRO A 87 -6.53 7.02 5.20
N SER A 88 -7.45 6.37 4.49
CA SER A 88 -7.15 5.19 3.68
C SER A 88 -7.79 5.33 2.30
N TYR A 89 -6.96 5.27 1.26
CA TYR A 89 -7.34 5.48 -0.14
C TYR A 89 -7.08 4.27 -1.02
N GLU A 90 -6.80 3.14 -0.41
CA GLU A 90 -6.43 1.90 -1.07
C GLU A 90 -7.60 0.93 -1.25
N ILE A 91 -7.41 0.05 -2.22
CA ILE A 91 -8.14 -1.20 -2.36
C ILE A 91 -7.09 -2.28 -2.44
N PHE A 92 -7.15 -3.24 -1.55
CA PHE A 92 -6.10 -4.24 -1.38
C PHE A 92 -6.63 -5.67 -1.45
N SER A 93 -5.71 -6.60 -1.58
CA SER A 93 -5.97 -8.04 -1.52
C SER A 93 -4.70 -8.78 -1.11
N SER A 94 -4.87 -10.06 -0.71
CA SER A 94 -3.74 -10.94 -0.44
C SER A 94 -3.41 -11.81 -1.64
N PRO A 95 -2.15 -11.83 -2.12
CA PRO A 95 -1.71 -12.66 -3.21
C PRO A 95 -1.56 -14.14 -2.82
N ASP A 96 -1.40 -15.04 -3.79
CA ASP A 96 -0.86 -16.38 -3.51
C ASP A 96 0.64 -16.23 -3.20
N TYR A 97 0.97 -16.23 -1.91
CA TYR A 97 2.33 -15.96 -1.42
C TYR A 97 3.41 -16.84 -2.07
N ARG A 98 3.04 -18.03 -2.62
CA ARG A 98 3.97 -18.97 -3.26
C ARG A 98 4.27 -18.66 -4.73
N LYS A 99 3.61 -17.65 -5.31
CA LYS A 99 3.58 -17.47 -6.76
C LYS A 99 3.93 -16.05 -7.21
N THR A 100 4.75 -15.38 -6.44
CA THR A 100 5.35 -14.11 -6.86
C THR A 100 6.69 -14.37 -7.52
N SER A 101 6.94 -13.78 -8.69
CA SER A 101 8.21 -13.95 -9.41
C SER A 101 8.61 -12.67 -10.14
N GLY A 102 9.89 -12.35 -10.13
CA GLY A 102 10.47 -11.18 -10.77
C GLY A 102 11.05 -10.18 -9.79
N ILE A 103 11.30 -8.98 -10.25
CA ILE A 103 11.99 -7.92 -9.49
C ILE A 103 11.10 -6.68 -9.36
N VAL A 104 11.11 -6.08 -8.20
CA VAL A 104 10.44 -4.80 -7.92
C VAL A 104 11.43 -3.79 -7.37
N TYR A 105 11.42 -2.58 -7.92
CA TYR A 105 12.18 -1.43 -7.43
C TYR A 105 11.25 -0.46 -6.71
N SER A 106 11.68 0.02 -5.54
CA SER A 106 10.94 1.06 -4.84
C SER A 106 11.01 2.38 -5.60
N SER A 107 9.89 3.08 -5.67
CA SER A 107 9.81 4.42 -6.26
C SER A 107 9.81 5.54 -5.21
N ARG A 108 9.81 5.16 -3.92
CA ARG A 108 9.82 6.06 -2.77
C ARG A 108 10.63 5.47 -1.63
N PRO A 109 11.22 6.30 -0.77
CA PRO A 109 11.84 5.80 0.45
C PRO A 109 10.80 5.21 1.40
N LEU A 110 11.20 4.16 2.12
CA LEU A 110 10.44 3.56 3.21
C LEU A 110 11.05 3.97 4.55
N ILE A 111 10.24 4.53 5.44
CA ILE A 111 10.65 4.83 6.80
C ILE A 111 10.13 3.71 7.71
N TYR A 112 11.03 2.96 8.32
CA TYR A 112 10.68 1.82 9.15
C TYR A 112 11.66 1.68 10.32
N GLY A 113 11.13 1.37 11.53
CA GLY A 113 11.97 1.14 12.70
C GLY A 113 12.86 2.34 13.10
N GLY A 114 12.45 3.57 12.76
CA GLY A 114 13.23 4.79 13.02
C GLY A 114 14.37 5.04 12.02
N GLY A 115 14.46 4.26 10.94
CA GLY A 115 15.44 4.44 9.88
C GLY A 115 14.80 4.57 8.50
N THR A 116 15.62 4.93 7.52
CA THR A 116 15.21 5.08 6.12
C THR A 116 15.80 3.95 5.29
N ILE A 117 14.97 3.36 4.42
CA ILE A 117 15.39 2.45 3.36
C ILE A 117 15.08 3.16 2.04
N ASP A 118 16.08 3.32 1.18
CA ASP A 118 15.90 4.07 -0.06
C ASP A 118 16.70 3.48 -1.21
N GLU A 119 16.20 3.73 -2.44
CA GLU A 119 16.76 3.17 -3.68
C GLU A 119 16.99 1.66 -3.55
N PHE A 120 15.95 0.93 -3.17
CA PHE A 120 16.02 -0.52 -2.94
C PHE A 120 15.24 -1.31 -3.97
N PHE A 121 15.63 -2.58 -4.11
CA PHE A 121 14.87 -3.56 -4.87
C PHE A 121 14.72 -4.86 -4.08
N ILE A 122 13.72 -5.65 -4.47
CA ILE A 122 13.48 -6.99 -3.98
C ILE A 122 13.20 -7.90 -5.17
N GLU A 123 13.85 -9.05 -5.23
CA GLU A 123 13.65 -10.07 -6.25
C GLU A 123 13.01 -11.32 -5.66
N PHE A 124 11.96 -11.80 -6.31
CA PHE A 124 11.17 -12.95 -5.90
C PHE A 124 11.32 -14.10 -6.88
N ARG A 125 11.31 -15.33 -6.35
CA ARG A 125 11.17 -16.55 -7.12
C ARG A 125 10.30 -17.53 -6.34
N ASP A 126 9.26 -18.06 -7.00
CA ASP A 126 8.30 -18.97 -6.37
C ASP A 126 7.75 -18.43 -5.04
N GLY A 127 7.43 -17.13 -5.03
CA GLY A 127 6.91 -16.38 -3.90
C GLY A 127 7.95 -15.86 -2.92
N LYS A 128 9.13 -16.47 -2.86
CA LYS A 128 10.15 -16.15 -1.85
C LYS A 128 11.11 -15.07 -2.34
N VAL A 129 11.46 -14.15 -1.45
CA VAL A 129 12.58 -13.24 -1.66
C VAL A 129 13.87 -14.03 -1.80
N ILE A 130 14.58 -13.87 -2.93
CA ILE A 130 15.83 -14.55 -3.23
C ILE A 130 17.02 -13.58 -3.30
N ASN A 131 16.75 -12.31 -3.54
CA ASN A 131 17.75 -11.27 -3.63
C ASN A 131 17.15 -9.90 -3.28
N TYR A 132 17.94 -9.04 -2.68
CA TYR A 132 17.57 -7.66 -2.37
C TYR A 132 18.81 -6.80 -2.17
N ASP A 133 18.70 -5.51 -2.43
CA ASP A 133 19.71 -4.52 -2.08
C ASP A 133 19.06 -3.16 -1.83
N ALA A 134 19.77 -2.27 -1.17
CA ALA A 134 19.36 -0.90 -0.94
C ALA A 134 20.59 0.00 -0.88
N LYS A 135 20.49 1.18 -1.48
CA LYS A 135 21.56 2.19 -1.37
C LYS A 135 21.62 2.78 0.03
N VAL A 136 20.46 2.93 0.67
CA VAL A 136 20.33 3.38 2.06
C VAL A 136 19.54 2.35 2.84
N GLY A 137 19.98 2.01 4.05
CA GLY A 137 19.22 1.18 4.98
C GLY A 137 19.16 -0.31 4.65
N LYS A 138 20.13 -0.87 3.93
CA LYS A 138 20.18 -2.31 3.58
C LYS A 138 20.01 -3.24 4.78
N GLU A 139 20.66 -2.93 5.92
CA GLU A 139 20.55 -3.75 7.13
C GLU A 139 19.14 -3.70 7.74
N ILE A 140 18.41 -2.59 7.59
CA ILE A 140 17.02 -2.49 8.02
C ILE A 140 16.14 -3.36 7.10
N LEU A 141 16.33 -3.27 5.78
CA LEU A 141 15.62 -4.12 4.82
C LEU A 141 15.87 -5.60 5.09
N LYS A 142 17.13 -5.98 5.35
CA LYS A 142 17.50 -7.32 5.77
C LYS A 142 16.73 -7.75 7.02
N GLY A 143 16.71 -6.91 8.04
CA GLY A 143 16.00 -7.17 9.29
C GLY A 143 14.50 -7.39 9.09
N ILE A 144 13.87 -6.70 8.14
CA ILE A 144 12.46 -6.92 7.76
C ILE A 144 12.31 -8.31 7.13
N ILE A 145 13.06 -8.61 6.08
CA ILE A 145 12.94 -9.85 5.28
C ILE A 145 13.27 -11.09 6.12
N GLU A 146 14.21 -10.98 7.06
CA GLU A 146 14.70 -12.10 7.86
C GLU A 146 14.08 -12.14 9.28
N SER A 147 13.07 -11.30 9.57
CA SER A 147 12.47 -11.22 10.91
C SER A 147 11.81 -12.52 11.37
N ASN A 148 11.26 -13.30 10.46
CA ASN A 148 10.71 -14.64 10.67
C ASN A 148 10.63 -15.40 9.34
N GLU A 149 10.25 -16.68 9.38
CA GLU A 149 10.24 -17.56 8.19
C GLU A 149 9.26 -17.14 7.09
N ASN A 150 8.21 -16.40 7.44
CA ASN A 150 7.17 -15.93 6.51
C ASN A 150 7.38 -14.49 6.03
N ALA A 151 8.26 -13.73 6.66
CA ALA A 151 8.51 -12.33 6.35
C ALA A 151 9.11 -12.10 4.94
N CYS A 152 9.59 -13.16 4.31
CA CYS A 152 10.15 -13.11 2.96
C CYS A 152 9.14 -13.36 1.84
N TYR A 153 7.85 -13.35 2.13
CA TYR A 153 6.76 -13.50 1.16
C TYR A 153 5.90 -12.26 1.10
N LEU A 154 5.18 -12.05 -0.02
CA LEU A 154 4.17 -11.00 -0.09
C LEU A 154 2.89 -11.44 0.63
N GLY A 155 2.39 -10.58 1.52
CA GLY A 155 1.08 -10.70 2.18
C GLY A 155 0.03 -9.79 1.55
N GLU A 156 0.46 -8.70 0.89
CA GLU A 156 -0.45 -7.70 0.36
C GLU A 156 -0.06 -7.16 -1.00
N VAL A 157 -1.08 -6.89 -1.81
CA VAL A 157 -1.03 -6.06 -3.00
C VAL A 157 -2.12 -4.98 -2.88
N ALA A 158 -1.74 -3.71 -2.98
CA ALA A 158 -2.65 -2.60 -2.84
C ALA A 158 -2.66 -1.67 -4.05
N LEU A 159 -3.85 -1.22 -4.41
CA LEU A 159 -4.11 -0.30 -5.51
C LEU A 159 -4.55 1.05 -4.96
N VAL A 160 -3.83 2.10 -5.30
CA VAL A 160 -4.12 3.48 -4.92
C VAL A 160 -4.25 4.34 -6.18
N ASN A 161 -5.24 5.22 -6.18
CA ASN A 161 -5.43 6.13 -7.30
C ASN A 161 -4.30 7.16 -7.37
N ASN A 162 -3.76 7.41 -8.58
CA ASN A 162 -2.74 8.43 -8.82
C ASN A 162 -3.12 9.84 -8.34
N ASN A 163 -4.42 10.12 -8.22
CA ASN A 163 -4.96 11.38 -7.75
C ASN A 163 -5.45 11.29 -6.29
N SER A 164 -4.91 10.35 -5.48
CA SER A 164 -5.23 10.36 -4.06
C SER A 164 -4.79 11.70 -3.45
N PRO A 165 -5.48 12.20 -2.42
CA PRO A 165 -5.08 13.43 -1.74
C PRO A 165 -3.62 13.38 -1.28
N ILE A 166 -3.16 12.22 -0.80
CA ILE A 166 -1.77 12.01 -0.35
C ILE A 166 -0.81 12.05 -1.53
N SER A 167 -1.11 11.37 -2.64
CA SER A 167 -0.28 11.40 -3.85
C SER A 167 -0.07 12.82 -4.38
N ASN A 168 -1.12 13.64 -4.31
CA ASN A 168 -1.09 15.02 -4.78
C ASN A 168 -0.17 15.93 -3.98
N THR A 169 0.11 15.63 -2.72
CA THR A 169 1.05 16.42 -1.89
C THR A 169 2.48 16.36 -2.38
N LYS A 170 2.87 15.28 -3.07
CA LYS A 170 4.25 14.96 -3.48
C LYS A 170 5.23 14.87 -2.31
N LEU A 171 4.74 14.74 -1.08
CA LEU A 171 5.56 14.63 0.14
C LEU A 171 5.80 13.16 0.50
N VAL A 172 6.88 12.95 1.26
CA VAL A 172 7.13 11.74 2.04
C VAL A 172 6.97 12.15 3.50
N PHE A 173 6.03 11.53 4.19
CA PHE A 173 5.64 11.92 5.55
C PHE A 173 6.49 11.20 6.62
N GLY A 174 7.12 10.11 6.26
CA GLY A 174 7.82 9.26 7.21
C GLY A 174 6.89 8.47 8.14
N THR A 175 5.65 8.30 7.70
CA THR A 175 4.61 7.54 8.39
C THR A 175 4.02 6.55 7.40
N THR A 176 4.16 5.24 7.65
CA THR A 176 3.75 4.17 6.73
C THR A 176 2.32 4.36 6.27
N LEU A 177 1.37 4.60 7.19
CA LEU A 177 -0.04 4.83 6.87
C LEU A 177 -0.27 5.92 5.79
N PHE A 178 0.50 7.00 5.83
CA PHE A 178 0.36 8.06 4.82
C PHE A 178 1.11 7.70 3.53
N ASP A 179 2.34 7.25 3.66
CA ASP A 179 3.22 7.04 2.52
C ASP A 179 2.77 5.88 1.62
N GLU A 180 2.20 4.80 2.20
CA GLU A 180 1.59 3.69 1.45
C GLU A 180 0.38 4.16 0.63
N ASN A 181 -0.46 5.02 1.19
CA ASN A 181 -1.63 5.58 0.51
C ASN A 181 -1.31 6.66 -0.55
N ALA A 182 -0.04 6.90 -0.84
CA ALA A 182 0.42 7.78 -1.91
C ALA A 182 0.53 7.08 -3.28
N SER A 183 0.65 5.75 -3.33
CA SER A 183 0.80 4.98 -4.58
C SER A 183 0.39 3.51 -4.38
N CYS A 184 0.26 2.77 -5.49
CA CYS A 184 0.17 1.32 -5.39
C CYS A 184 1.38 0.78 -4.64
N HIS A 185 1.16 -0.19 -3.76
CA HIS A 185 2.22 -0.74 -2.92
C HIS A 185 2.07 -2.24 -2.70
N LEU A 186 3.11 -2.83 -2.13
CA LEU A 186 3.22 -4.23 -1.79
C LEU A 186 3.71 -4.32 -0.34
N ALA A 187 3.18 -5.25 0.45
CA ALA A 187 3.68 -5.49 1.80
C ALA A 187 4.20 -6.92 1.95
N LEU A 188 5.35 -7.05 2.65
CA LEU A 188 5.90 -8.34 3.04
C LEU A 188 5.25 -8.83 4.33
N GLY A 189 5.10 -10.15 4.46
CA GLY A 189 4.63 -10.80 5.68
C GLY A 189 3.25 -11.43 5.55
N ASP A 190 2.44 -11.30 6.59
CA ASP A 190 1.13 -11.94 6.66
C ASP A 190 0.10 -11.33 5.70
N GLY A 191 -0.79 -12.18 5.19
CA GLY A 191 -1.93 -11.75 4.39
C GLY A 191 -3.18 -11.52 5.26
N PHE A 192 -4.21 -10.98 4.63
CA PHE A 192 -5.50 -10.67 5.27
C PHE A 192 -6.52 -11.77 5.01
N SER A 193 -7.08 -12.34 6.06
CA SER A 193 -8.10 -13.40 5.95
C SER A 193 -9.37 -12.94 5.24
N GLU A 194 -9.76 -11.68 5.38
CA GLU A 194 -10.89 -11.06 4.70
C GLU A 194 -10.72 -10.94 3.18
N CYS A 195 -9.49 -11.07 2.69
CA CYS A 195 -9.20 -11.08 1.25
C CYS A 195 -9.42 -12.43 0.57
N ILE A 196 -9.92 -13.43 1.31
CA ILE A 196 -10.12 -14.80 0.84
C ILE A 196 -11.57 -15.21 1.07
N LYS A 197 -12.28 -15.60 -0.01
CA LYS A 197 -13.63 -16.20 0.12
C LYS A 197 -13.52 -17.56 0.80
N ASN A 198 -14.32 -17.74 1.84
CA ASN A 198 -14.54 -19.04 2.49
C ASN A 198 -15.35 -19.99 1.61
#